data_8c4a5e3ac6cfb0ce1f996bfbcd791b12
#
_entry.id   8c4a5e3ac6cfb0ce1f996bfbcd791b12
#
_cell.length_a   1.000
_cell.length_b   1.000
_cell.length_c   1.000
_cell.angle_alpha   90.00
_cell.angle_beta   90.00
_cell.angle_gamma   90.00
#
_symmetry.space_group_name_H-M   'P 1'
#
loop_
_entity.id
_entity.type
_entity.pdbx_description
1 polymer ?
#
loop_
_entity_poly.entity_id
_entity_poly.type
_entity_poly.pdbx_seq_one_letter_code
_entity_poly.pdbx_strand_id
1 'polypeptide(L)'
;DSAFYSAIAALVFTAIFYIFSRARLSNTSGSQESQFAYLMVFTSCAVAFAHGSNDVANAIGPLAAIHQATNQILGNAISAETPLWSIVIGLATLGYRVMKTIGEKIVKLTPSKGFAAQLAAALTVVLASQLDMPVSTTHTLVGAVIGIGLVEGISTINVKSVNSIFLSWIITLPAGALLSIIFLEIFLNLFTY
;
A
#
# COMPACT_ATOMS: atom_id res chain seq x y z
N ASP A 1 20.58 14.26 11.23
CA ASP A 1 19.56 14.74 12.19
C ASP A 1 18.17 14.15 11.93
N SER A 2 17.80 13.74 10.70
CA SER A 2 16.49 13.10 10.42
C SER A 2 16.32 11.75 11.15
N ALA A 3 17.39 10.96 11.27
CA ALA A 3 17.36 9.68 11.99
C ALA A 3 17.11 9.87 13.50
N PHE A 4 17.61 10.95 14.08
CA PHE A 4 17.39 11.29 15.49
C PHE A 4 15.93 11.68 15.76
N TYR A 5 15.33 12.51 14.90
CA TYR A 5 13.91 12.89 15.01
C TYR A 5 12.98 11.72 14.78
N SER A 6 13.29 10.82 13.83
CA SER A 6 12.51 9.61 13.61
C SER A 6 12.61 8.62 14.78
N ALA A 7 13.76 8.49 15.42
CA ALA A 7 13.91 7.66 16.62
C ALA A 7 13.11 8.23 17.81
N ILE A 8 13.13 9.54 18.01
CA ILE A 8 12.32 10.19 19.07
C ILE A 8 10.82 10.00 18.76
N ALA A 9 10.39 10.23 17.52
CA ALA A 9 9.00 10.03 17.12
C ALA A 9 8.54 8.59 17.36
N ALA A 10 9.38 7.60 17.02
CA ALA A 10 9.11 6.19 17.27
C ALA A 10 8.99 5.86 18.77
N LEU A 11 9.89 6.42 19.61
CA LEU A 11 9.83 6.23 21.06
C LEU A 11 8.59 6.88 21.68
N VAL A 12 8.27 8.11 21.31
CA VAL A 12 7.07 8.82 21.78
C VAL A 12 5.82 8.06 21.37
N PHE A 13 5.75 7.62 20.12
CA PHE A 13 4.63 6.85 19.61
C PHE A 13 4.47 5.51 20.34
N THR A 14 5.56 4.78 20.57
CA THR A 14 5.57 3.52 21.31
C THR A 14 5.11 3.73 22.76
N ALA A 15 5.56 4.82 23.41
CA ALA A 15 5.14 5.16 24.76
C ALA A 15 3.63 5.49 24.84
N ILE A 16 3.12 6.32 23.93
CA ILE A 16 1.69 6.65 23.84
C ILE A 16 0.86 5.38 23.63
N PHE A 17 1.30 4.53 22.69
CA PHE A 17 0.64 3.28 22.40
C PHE A 17 0.64 2.33 23.60
N TYR A 18 1.78 2.22 24.31
CA TYR A 18 1.90 1.41 25.53
C TYR A 18 0.94 1.89 26.63
N ILE A 19 0.89 3.20 26.89
CA ILE A 19 0.00 3.79 27.88
C ILE A 19 -1.46 3.55 27.51
N PHE A 20 -1.82 3.77 26.24
CA PHE A 20 -3.18 3.57 25.74
C PHE A 20 -3.61 2.10 25.82
N SER A 21 -2.73 1.17 25.39
CA SER A 21 -3.01 -0.26 25.45
C SER A 21 -3.17 -0.73 26.90
N ARG A 22 -2.30 -0.31 27.81
CA ARG A 22 -2.37 -0.66 29.23
C ARG A 22 -3.65 -0.13 29.90
N ALA A 23 -4.06 1.10 29.61
CA ALA A 23 -5.28 1.69 30.15
C ALA A 23 -6.55 0.96 29.67
N ARG A 24 -6.55 0.46 28.44
CA ARG A 24 -7.67 -0.32 27.88
C ARG A 24 -7.65 -1.78 28.29
N LEU A 25 -6.47 -2.40 28.37
CA LEU A 25 -6.29 -3.82 28.69
C LEU A 25 -6.57 -4.14 30.18
N SER A 26 -6.36 -3.19 31.09
CA SER A 26 -6.66 -3.37 32.51
C SER A 26 -8.16 -3.53 32.80
N ASN A 27 -9.02 -3.07 31.89
CA ASN A 27 -10.47 -3.09 32.03
C ASN A 27 -11.19 -4.18 31.22
N THR A 28 -10.45 -5.00 30.45
CA THR A 28 -11.06 -6.01 29.60
C THR A 28 -10.42 -7.35 29.91
N SER A 29 -11.13 -8.23 30.59
CA SER A 29 -10.85 -9.67 30.68
C SER A 29 -11.04 -10.37 29.31
N GLY A 30 -10.64 -9.69 28.24
CA GLY A 30 -10.78 -10.13 26.87
C GLY A 30 -9.74 -11.18 26.49
N SER A 31 -10.08 -12.07 25.58
CA SER A 31 -9.19 -13.05 25.00
C SER A 31 -7.95 -12.38 24.38
N GLN A 32 -6.84 -13.09 24.24
CA GLN A 32 -5.61 -12.59 23.62
C GLN A 32 -5.87 -11.97 22.24
N GLU A 33 -6.82 -12.50 21.47
CA GLU A 33 -7.22 -11.97 20.16
C GLU A 33 -7.79 -10.54 20.24
N SER A 34 -8.47 -10.19 21.32
CA SER A 34 -8.97 -8.83 21.56
C SER A 34 -7.82 -7.82 21.71
N GLN A 35 -6.70 -8.24 22.30
CA GLN A 35 -5.50 -7.41 22.42
C GLN A 35 -4.83 -7.20 21.06
N PHE A 36 -4.73 -8.25 20.25
CA PHE A 36 -4.21 -8.17 18.90
C PHE A 36 -5.06 -7.30 17.96
N ALA A 37 -6.38 -7.16 18.21
CA ALA A 37 -7.23 -6.26 17.43
C ALA A 37 -6.76 -4.80 17.50
N TYR A 38 -6.32 -4.31 18.66
CA TYR A 38 -5.76 -2.96 18.78
C TYR A 38 -4.41 -2.83 18.10
N LEU A 39 -3.55 -3.84 18.23
CA LEU A 39 -2.25 -3.89 17.54
C LEU A 39 -2.44 -3.91 16.02
N MET A 40 -3.46 -4.63 15.54
CA MET A 40 -3.80 -4.69 14.12
C MET A 40 -4.22 -3.33 13.57
N VAL A 41 -4.99 -2.52 14.33
CA VAL A 41 -5.32 -1.15 13.91
C VAL A 41 -4.04 -0.32 13.74
N PHE A 42 -3.11 -0.44 14.69
CA PHE A 42 -1.83 0.25 14.63
C PHE A 42 -1.02 -0.15 13.40
N THR A 43 -0.86 -1.46 13.17
CA THR A 43 -0.12 -1.94 11.99
C THR A 43 -0.83 -1.61 10.67
N SER A 44 -2.16 -1.49 10.67
CA SER A 44 -2.91 -0.99 9.51
C SER A 44 -2.51 0.44 9.16
N CYS A 45 -2.35 1.31 10.16
CA CYS A 45 -1.85 2.67 9.94
C CYS A 45 -0.39 2.66 9.42
N ALA A 46 0.46 1.79 9.97
CA ALA A 46 1.85 1.64 9.51
C ALA A 46 1.92 1.15 8.06
N VAL A 47 1.09 0.17 7.68
CA VAL A 47 0.98 -0.30 6.28
C VAL A 47 0.49 0.83 5.38
N ALA A 48 -0.54 1.58 5.79
CA ALA A 48 -1.06 2.69 5.01
C ALA A 48 0.00 3.77 4.76
N PHE A 49 0.81 4.08 5.77
CA PHE A 49 1.92 5.01 5.66
C PHE A 49 3.02 4.47 4.71
N ALA A 50 3.45 3.23 4.91
CA ALA A 50 4.46 2.57 4.07
C ALA A 50 4.00 2.48 2.60
N HIS A 51 2.75 2.10 2.37
CA HIS A 51 2.11 2.07 1.06
C HIS A 51 2.11 3.48 0.43
N GLY A 52 1.62 4.48 1.14
CA GLY A 52 1.60 5.85 0.63
C GLY A 52 2.99 6.36 0.28
N SER A 53 4.01 6.11 1.10
CA SER A 53 5.38 6.55 0.83
C SER A 53 6.02 5.87 -0.39
N ASN A 54 5.66 4.64 -0.69
CA ASN A 54 6.18 3.88 -1.84
C ASN A 54 5.39 4.15 -3.12
N ASP A 55 4.06 4.05 -3.06
CA ASP A 55 3.20 4.06 -4.27
C ASP A 55 2.86 5.46 -4.77
N VAL A 56 2.96 6.49 -3.93
CA VAL A 56 2.76 7.89 -4.37
C VAL A 56 3.71 8.25 -5.50
N ALA A 57 4.96 7.80 -5.45
CA ALA A 57 5.93 8.05 -6.51
C ALA A 57 5.50 7.45 -7.85
N ASN A 58 4.88 6.28 -7.86
CA ASN A 58 4.40 5.58 -9.06
C ASN A 58 3.21 6.30 -9.72
N ALA A 59 2.38 6.99 -8.94
CA ALA A 59 1.26 7.77 -9.45
C ALA A 59 1.68 9.20 -9.86
N ILE A 60 2.48 9.85 -9.02
CA ILE A 60 2.89 11.25 -9.21
C ILE A 60 3.99 11.37 -10.28
N GLY A 61 4.90 10.41 -10.38
CA GLY A 61 6.00 10.45 -11.33
C GLY A 61 5.56 10.68 -12.78
N PRO A 62 4.69 9.84 -13.35
CA PRO A 62 4.16 10.06 -14.71
C PRO A 62 3.42 11.38 -14.87
N LEU A 63 2.60 11.78 -13.86
CA LEU A 63 1.86 13.03 -13.90
C LEU A 63 2.79 14.26 -13.85
N ALA A 64 3.84 14.22 -13.03
CA ALA A 64 4.86 15.25 -12.95
C ALA A 64 5.64 15.36 -14.27
N ALA A 65 5.98 14.23 -14.91
CA ALA A 65 6.65 14.22 -16.19
C ALA A 65 5.80 14.85 -17.31
N ILE A 66 4.51 14.54 -17.36
CA ILE A 66 3.56 15.17 -18.31
C ILE A 66 3.48 16.67 -18.06
N HIS A 67 3.35 17.10 -16.82
CA HIS A 67 3.25 18.51 -16.46
C HIS A 67 4.53 19.27 -16.80
N GLN A 68 5.69 18.67 -16.56
CA GLN A 68 7.00 19.24 -16.93
C GLN A 68 7.14 19.38 -18.46
N ALA A 69 6.79 18.34 -19.22
CA ALA A 69 6.84 18.38 -20.68
C ALA A 69 5.90 19.48 -21.24
N THR A 70 4.70 19.59 -20.72
CA THR A 70 3.73 20.61 -21.12
C THR A 70 4.23 22.02 -20.81
N ASN A 71 4.84 22.25 -19.64
CA ASN A 71 5.40 23.55 -19.28
C ASN A 71 6.62 23.93 -20.14
N GLN A 72 7.45 22.97 -20.51
CA GLN A 72 8.56 23.22 -21.44
C GLN A 72 8.05 23.66 -22.82
N ILE A 73 6.99 23.03 -23.34
CA ILE A 73 6.37 23.40 -24.61
C ILE A 73 5.75 24.82 -24.55
N LEU A 74 5.17 25.19 -23.41
CA LEU A 74 4.56 26.51 -23.17
C LEU A 74 5.58 27.60 -22.80
N GLY A 75 6.88 27.26 -22.69
CA GLY A 75 7.94 28.21 -22.33
C GLY A 75 7.90 28.70 -20.88
N ASN A 76 7.16 28.01 -20.02
CA ASN A 76 7.03 28.35 -18.60
C ASN A 76 8.06 27.59 -17.77
N ALA A 77 8.95 28.29 -17.08
CA ALA A 77 9.92 27.72 -16.15
C ALA A 77 9.28 27.48 -14.76
N ILE A 78 8.11 26.83 -14.70
CA ILE A 78 7.42 26.56 -13.43
C ILE A 78 7.78 25.16 -12.94
N SER A 79 8.22 25.04 -11.69
CA SER A 79 8.40 23.77 -11.01
C SER A 79 7.12 22.94 -11.06
N ALA A 80 7.22 21.71 -11.53
CA ALA A 80 6.07 20.82 -11.71
C ALA A 80 5.59 20.30 -10.33
N GLU A 81 4.80 21.10 -9.62
CA GLU A 81 4.08 20.63 -8.44
C GLU A 81 2.81 19.91 -8.89
N THR A 82 2.73 18.63 -8.57
CA THR A 82 1.52 17.83 -8.82
C THR A 82 0.40 18.27 -7.89
N PRO A 83 -0.78 18.57 -8.41
CA PRO A 83 -1.88 19.06 -7.58
C PRO A 83 -2.40 17.96 -6.67
N LEU A 84 -2.38 18.20 -5.34
CA LEU A 84 -2.81 17.25 -4.30
C LEU A 84 -4.25 16.75 -4.50
N TRP A 85 -5.13 17.55 -5.11
CA TRP A 85 -6.51 17.13 -5.37
C TRP A 85 -6.63 15.88 -6.25
N SER A 86 -5.69 15.64 -7.17
CA SER A 86 -5.69 14.47 -8.06
C SER A 86 -5.52 13.18 -7.27
N ILE A 87 -4.69 13.20 -6.21
CA ILE A 87 -4.46 12.08 -5.28
C ILE A 87 -5.73 11.84 -4.45
N VAL A 88 -6.35 12.89 -3.94
CA VAL A 88 -7.56 12.81 -3.11
C VAL A 88 -8.72 12.19 -3.89
N ILE A 89 -8.94 12.59 -5.13
CA ILE A 89 -10.00 12.02 -5.98
C ILE A 89 -9.78 10.52 -6.21
N GLY A 90 -8.56 10.10 -6.56
CA GLY A 90 -8.23 8.69 -6.76
C GLY A 90 -8.50 7.84 -5.52
N LEU A 91 -8.07 8.32 -4.34
CA LEU A 91 -8.27 7.63 -3.07
C LEU A 91 -9.76 7.52 -2.69
N ALA A 92 -10.53 8.60 -2.84
CA ALA A 92 -11.94 8.66 -2.48
C ALA A 92 -12.82 7.74 -3.34
N THR A 93 -12.47 7.53 -4.61
CA THR A 93 -13.31 6.78 -5.55
C THR A 93 -13.13 5.28 -5.50
N LEU A 94 -11.89 4.78 -5.43
CA LEU A 94 -11.57 3.36 -5.59
C LEU A 94 -10.91 2.69 -4.38
N GLY A 95 -10.33 3.45 -3.45
CA GLY A 95 -9.56 2.89 -2.33
C GLY A 95 -10.33 1.89 -1.46
N TYR A 96 -11.61 2.16 -1.17
CA TYR A 96 -12.45 1.27 -0.37
C TYR A 96 -12.62 -0.14 -0.97
N ARG A 97 -12.79 -0.24 -2.29
CA ARG A 97 -13.00 -1.53 -2.96
C ARG A 97 -11.77 -2.42 -2.92
N VAL A 98 -10.59 -1.82 -3.06
CA VAL A 98 -9.32 -2.54 -2.98
C VAL A 98 -9.10 -3.10 -1.58
N MET A 99 -9.28 -2.28 -0.54
CA MET A 99 -9.13 -2.71 0.86
C MET A 99 -10.03 -3.90 1.22
N LYS A 100 -11.30 -3.87 0.81
CA LYS A 100 -12.24 -4.96 1.07
C LYS A 100 -11.83 -6.28 0.41
N THR A 101 -11.33 -6.23 -0.82
CA THR A 101 -10.93 -7.45 -1.54
C THR A 101 -9.74 -8.15 -0.88
N ILE A 102 -8.74 -7.39 -0.42
CA ILE A 102 -7.54 -7.95 0.21
C ILE A 102 -7.87 -8.55 1.57
N GLY A 103 -8.71 -7.88 2.38
CA GLY A 103 -9.00 -8.31 3.75
C GLY A 103 -9.88 -9.55 3.88
N GLU A 104 -10.71 -9.86 2.89
CA GLU A 104 -11.75 -10.89 3.04
C GLU A 104 -11.53 -12.19 2.23
N LYS A 105 -10.68 -12.17 1.18
CA LYS A 105 -10.72 -13.25 0.17
C LYS A 105 -9.54 -14.23 0.16
N ILE A 106 -8.43 -13.95 0.82
CA ILE A 106 -7.21 -14.75 0.69
C ILE A 106 -7.10 -15.82 1.77
N VAL A 107 -7.14 -15.42 3.04
CA VAL A 107 -7.09 -16.29 4.23
C VAL A 107 -8.05 -15.74 5.26
N LYS A 108 -8.67 -16.61 6.07
CA LYS A 108 -9.44 -16.16 7.24
C LYS A 108 -8.48 -15.63 8.30
N LEU A 109 -8.30 -14.33 8.36
CA LEU A 109 -7.39 -13.68 9.28
C LEU A 109 -8.08 -13.43 10.62
N THR A 110 -7.51 -13.98 11.70
CA THR A 110 -7.78 -13.50 13.05
C THR A 110 -7.00 -12.20 13.30
N PRO A 111 -7.33 -11.40 14.34
CA PRO A 111 -6.58 -10.19 14.64
C PRO A 111 -5.07 -10.40 14.81
N SER A 112 -4.63 -11.47 15.44
CA SER A 112 -3.21 -11.82 15.62
C SER A 112 -2.50 -12.07 14.29
N LYS A 113 -3.14 -12.79 13.38
CA LYS A 113 -2.63 -13.09 12.04
C LYS A 113 -2.61 -11.84 11.16
N GLY A 114 -3.67 -11.04 11.23
CA GLY A 114 -3.75 -9.75 10.55
C GLY A 114 -2.63 -8.81 10.98
N PHE A 115 -2.37 -8.73 12.29
CA PHE A 115 -1.26 -7.99 12.85
C PHE A 115 0.09 -8.45 12.28
N ALA A 116 0.36 -9.76 12.30
CA ALA A 116 1.62 -10.32 11.81
C ALA A 116 1.81 -10.08 10.29
N ALA A 117 0.77 -10.28 9.48
CA ALA A 117 0.82 -10.02 8.05
C ALA A 117 1.09 -8.54 7.74
N GLN A 118 0.40 -7.64 8.41
CA GLN A 118 0.55 -6.19 8.21
C GLN A 118 1.92 -5.70 8.67
N LEU A 119 2.41 -6.20 9.81
CA LEU A 119 3.73 -5.84 10.31
C LEU A 119 4.82 -6.30 9.33
N ALA A 120 4.75 -7.54 8.84
CA ALA A 120 5.68 -8.06 7.85
C ALA A 120 5.64 -7.25 6.55
N ALA A 121 4.46 -6.92 6.05
CA ALA A 121 4.30 -6.12 4.84
C ALA A 121 4.86 -4.69 5.03
N ALA A 122 4.52 -4.02 6.13
CA ALA A 122 5.02 -2.67 6.41
C ALA A 122 6.55 -2.63 6.50
N LEU A 123 7.15 -3.56 7.24
CA LEU A 123 8.61 -3.65 7.38
C LEU A 123 9.29 -3.91 6.04
N THR A 124 8.75 -4.82 5.22
CA THR A 124 9.31 -5.13 3.90
C THR A 124 9.27 -3.91 2.98
N VAL A 125 8.13 -3.19 2.93
CA VAL A 125 7.99 -2.00 2.09
C VAL A 125 8.89 -0.86 2.57
N VAL A 126 8.97 -0.61 3.87
CA VAL A 126 9.85 0.43 4.43
C VAL A 126 11.32 0.12 4.15
N LEU A 127 11.76 -1.12 4.36
CA LEU A 127 13.14 -1.54 4.07
C LEU A 127 13.47 -1.41 2.57
N ALA A 128 12.56 -1.83 1.69
CA ALA A 128 12.74 -1.68 0.25
C ALA A 128 12.83 -0.21 -0.15
N SER A 129 11.98 0.66 0.42
CA SER A 129 12.00 2.10 0.16
C SER A 129 13.31 2.76 0.65
N GLN A 130 13.88 2.29 1.77
CA GLN A 130 15.18 2.79 2.26
C GLN A 130 16.37 2.38 1.38
N LEU A 131 16.20 1.31 0.62
CA LEU A 131 17.19 0.80 -0.34
C LEU A 131 16.93 1.31 -1.76
N ASP A 132 16.03 2.27 -1.95
CA ASP A 132 15.59 2.80 -3.25
C ASP A 132 15.09 1.71 -4.20
N MET A 133 14.54 0.62 -3.64
CA MET A 133 13.97 -0.50 -4.40
C MET A 133 12.47 -0.31 -4.58
N PRO A 134 11.97 -0.09 -5.81
CA PRO A 134 10.54 -0.06 -6.06
C PRO A 134 9.94 -1.45 -5.89
N VAL A 135 9.02 -1.60 -4.97
CA VAL A 135 8.31 -2.86 -4.71
C VAL A 135 6.81 -2.67 -4.81
N SER A 136 6.12 -3.70 -5.26
CA SER A 136 4.65 -3.68 -5.23
C SER A 136 4.16 -3.97 -3.80
N THR A 137 3.55 -2.99 -3.18
CA THR A 137 2.96 -3.10 -1.84
C THR A 137 1.87 -4.15 -1.79
N THR A 138 1.09 -4.31 -2.86
CA THR A 138 0.07 -5.36 -3.00
C THR A 138 0.70 -6.75 -3.04
N HIS A 139 1.77 -6.95 -3.81
CA HIS A 139 2.50 -8.23 -3.84
C HIS A 139 3.08 -8.57 -2.46
N THR A 140 3.65 -7.58 -1.79
CA THR A 140 4.23 -7.74 -0.45
C THR A 140 3.17 -8.15 0.56
N LEU A 141 2.00 -7.49 0.57
CA LEU A 141 0.91 -7.83 1.49
C LEU A 141 0.34 -9.22 1.20
N VAL A 142 0.10 -9.56 -0.06
CA VAL A 142 -0.36 -10.90 -0.46
C VAL A 142 0.66 -11.96 -0.06
N GLY A 143 1.96 -11.71 -0.29
CA GLY A 143 3.03 -12.59 0.15
C GLY A 143 3.06 -12.81 1.67
N ALA A 144 2.88 -11.75 2.44
CA ALA A 144 2.80 -11.82 3.91
C ALA A 144 1.61 -12.68 4.37
N VAL A 145 0.44 -12.51 3.75
CA VAL A 145 -0.77 -13.31 4.06
C VAL A 145 -0.58 -14.78 3.69
N ILE A 146 0.05 -15.06 2.54
CA ILE A 146 0.39 -16.43 2.14
C ILE A 146 1.39 -17.04 3.13
N GLY A 147 2.39 -16.28 3.57
CA GLY A 147 3.37 -16.71 4.57
C GLY A 147 2.71 -17.15 5.88
N ILE A 148 1.71 -16.40 6.37
CA ILE A 148 0.89 -16.80 7.52
C ILE A 148 0.16 -18.12 7.26
N GLY A 149 -0.48 -18.24 6.08
CA GLY A 149 -1.16 -19.47 5.70
C GLY A 149 -0.24 -20.68 5.63
N LEU A 150 1.00 -20.52 5.18
CA LEU A 150 2.01 -21.60 5.14
C LEU A 150 2.40 -22.09 6.55
N VAL A 151 2.51 -21.17 7.51
CA VAL A 151 2.81 -21.53 8.91
C VAL A 151 1.67 -22.34 9.54
N GLU A 152 0.42 -22.06 9.16
CA GLU A 152 -0.77 -22.79 9.65
C GLU A 152 -1.03 -24.11 8.91
N GLY A 153 -0.43 -24.27 7.77
CA GLY A 153 -0.61 -25.42 6.88
C GLY A 153 -1.24 -25.00 5.55
N ILE A 154 -0.75 -25.64 4.49
CA ILE A 154 -1.14 -25.33 3.09
C ILE A 154 -2.66 -25.44 2.88
N SER A 155 -3.35 -26.28 3.65
CA SER A 155 -4.81 -26.48 3.57
C SER A 155 -5.63 -25.24 3.98
N THR A 156 -5.03 -24.29 4.68
CA THR A 156 -5.72 -23.04 5.08
C THR A 156 -5.72 -22.00 3.97
N ILE A 157 -4.87 -22.17 2.97
CA ILE A 157 -4.71 -21.24 1.85
C ILE A 157 -5.75 -21.53 0.76
N ASN A 158 -6.48 -20.51 0.36
CA ASN A 158 -7.36 -20.62 -0.80
C ASN A 158 -6.56 -20.52 -2.11
N VAL A 159 -6.08 -21.66 -2.58
CA VAL A 159 -5.25 -21.79 -3.80
C VAL A 159 -5.95 -21.18 -5.03
N LYS A 160 -7.30 -21.27 -5.12
CA LYS A 160 -8.05 -20.64 -6.22
C LYS A 160 -7.89 -19.11 -6.21
N SER A 161 -8.01 -18.49 -5.04
CA SER A 161 -7.84 -17.05 -4.90
C SER A 161 -6.40 -16.62 -5.19
N VAL A 162 -5.43 -17.37 -4.68
CA VAL A 162 -4.00 -17.13 -4.93
C VAL A 162 -3.69 -17.20 -6.43
N ASN A 163 -4.11 -18.27 -7.11
CA ASN A 163 -3.91 -18.41 -8.57
C ASN A 163 -4.59 -17.28 -9.37
N SER A 164 -5.79 -16.87 -8.97
CA SER A 164 -6.47 -15.74 -9.63
C SER A 164 -5.69 -14.43 -9.50
N ILE A 165 -5.08 -14.19 -8.32
CA ILE A 165 -4.24 -13.02 -8.09
C ILE A 165 -2.96 -13.08 -8.94
N PHE A 166 -2.26 -14.20 -8.95
CA PHE A 166 -1.06 -14.38 -9.78
C PHE A 166 -1.36 -14.21 -11.27
N LEU A 167 -2.46 -14.79 -11.74
CA LEU A 167 -2.89 -14.63 -13.14
C LEU A 167 -3.20 -13.16 -13.46
N SER A 168 -3.84 -12.44 -12.53
CA SER A 168 -4.11 -11.01 -12.69
C SER A 168 -2.81 -10.21 -12.84
N TRP A 169 -1.78 -10.52 -12.07
CA TRP A 169 -0.47 -9.83 -12.17
C TRP A 169 0.19 -10.05 -13.53
N ILE A 170 0.13 -11.28 -14.06
CA ILE A 170 0.68 -11.60 -15.39
C ILE A 170 -0.09 -10.87 -16.50
N ILE A 171 -1.42 -10.79 -16.40
CA ILE A 171 -2.27 -10.19 -17.44
C ILE A 171 -2.23 -8.66 -17.40
N THR A 172 -2.07 -8.07 -16.22
CA THR A 172 -2.15 -6.61 -16.04
C THR A 172 -1.07 -5.87 -16.85
N LEU A 173 0.16 -6.38 -16.90
CA LEU A 173 1.25 -5.74 -17.64
C LEU A 173 1.00 -5.70 -19.16
N PRO A 174 0.69 -6.82 -19.86
CA PRO A 174 0.36 -6.79 -21.28
C PRO A 174 -0.91 -5.97 -21.56
N ALA A 175 -1.93 -6.06 -20.71
CA ALA A 175 -3.17 -5.29 -20.88
C ALA A 175 -2.91 -3.78 -20.76
N GLY A 176 -2.11 -3.37 -19.78
CA GLY A 176 -1.72 -1.96 -19.62
C GLY A 176 -0.91 -1.45 -20.81
N ALA A 177 0.02 -2.24 -21.33
CA ALA A 177 0.80 -1.88 -22.52
C ALA A 177 -0.08 -1.71 -23.76
N LEU A 178 -0.99 -2.67 -24.01
CA LEU A 178 -1.92 -2.58 -25.13
C LEU A 178 -2.85 -1.37 -25.03
N LEU A 179 -3.42 -1.12 -23.88
CA LEU A 179 -4.27 0.06 -23.64
C LEU A 179 -3.49 1.37 -23.86
N SER A 180 -2.25 1.44 -23.39
CA SER A 180 -1.39 2.62 -23.58
C SER A 180 -1.13 2.89 -25.07
N ILE A 181 -0.87 1.86 -25.87
CA ILE A 181 -0.69 1.99 -27.32
C ILE A 181 -1.98 2.49 -27.97
N ILE A 182 -3.13 1.87 -27.64
CA ILE A 182 -4.43 2.26 -28.20
C ILE A 182 -4.75 3.72 -27.88
N PHE A 183 -4.58 4.12 -26.62
CA PHE A 183 -4.83 5.52 -26.23
C PHE A 183 -3.87 6.50 -26.89
N LEU A 184 -2.58 6.15 -26.99
CA LEU A 184 -1.60 6.98 -27.69
C LEU A 184 -2.01 7.21 -29.15
N GLU A 185 -2.37 6.16 -29.88
CA GLU A 185 -2.84 6.27 -31.28
C GLU A 185 -4.10 7.14 -31.39
N ILE A 186 -5.07 6.93 -30.49
CA ILE A 186 -6.29 7.75 -30.47
C ILE A 186 -5.94 9.24 -30.25
N PHE A 187 -5.09 9.56 -29.28
CA PHE A 187 -4.69 10.93 -28.98
C PHE A 187 -3.88 11.55 -30.14
N LEU A 188 -2.94 10.83 -30.72
CA LEU A 188 -2.19 11.32 -31.87
C LEU A 188 -3.13 11.65 -33.04
N ASN A 189 -4.09 10.80 -33.34
CA ASN A 189 -5.05 11.05 -34.42
C ASN A 189 -6.03 12.19 -34.13
N LEU A 190 -6.35 12.46 -32.84
CA LEU A 190 -7.27 13.53 -32.46
C LEU A 190 -6.60 14.92 -32.38
N PHE A 191 -5.30 14.97 -32.05
CA PHE A 191 -4.62 16.22 -31.72
C PHE A 191 -3.45 16.58 -32.65
N THR A 192 -3.13 15.73 -33.65
CA THR A 192 -2.05 15.99 -34.60
C THR A 192 -2.58 16.57 -35.94
N TYR A 193 -3.72 17.25 -35.94
CA TYR A 193 -4.21 18.04 -37.08
C TYR A 193 -4.05 19.53 -36.81
#